data_fa2493493bf3a0e05155de6343be3d4e
#
_entry.id   fa2493493bf3a0e05155de6343be3d4e
#
_cell.length_a   1.000
_cell.length_b   1.000
_cell.length_c   1.000
_cell.angle_alpha   90.00
_cell.angle_beta   90.00
_cell.angle_gamma   90.00
#
_symmetry.space_group_name_H-M   'P 1'
#
loop_
_entity.id
_entity.type
_entity.pdbx_description
1 polymer ?
#
loop_
_entity_poly.entity_id
_entity_poly.type
_entity_poly.pdbx_seq_one_letter_code
_entity_poly.pdbx_strand_id
1 'polypeptide(L)'
;MAATNNNNLSASVPVFTDSDFRVWEQKMGDYLKSQCLWCITTGAPGSTRPVEATANAPTLAEAAAQAAWDENYEQVQGIIGSCISQTLCPHIGTTCAQTWTNLRTGFGTPGVSEIAMDMYTVCLMKLLATHNPHPDMERMNMLFEWLNANGMTFSDAQRGLILLNAILKEWATVAQIYSQSN
;
A
#
# COMPACT_ATOMS: atom_id res chain seq x y z
N MET A 1 -24.43 21.82 0.00
CA MET A 1 -22.97 21.91 0.20
C MET A 1 -22.62 21.16 1.45
N ALA A 2 -22.14 19.92 1.33
CA ALA A 2 -21.62 19.14 2.46
C ALA A 2 -20.18 19.59 2.68
N ALA A 3 -19.88 20.24 3.80
CA ALA A 3 -18.52 20.54 4.20
C ALA A 3 -17.78 19.21 4.39
N THR A 4 -16.88 18.90 3.48
CA THR A 4 -16.02 17.72 3.55
C THR A 4 -15.20 17.84 4.83
N ASN A 5 -15.39 16.89 5.73
CA ASN A 5 -14.79 16.87 7.05
C ASN A 5 -13.29 16.53 6.92
N ASN A 6 -12.47 17.53 6.59
CA ASN A 6 -11.00 17.40 6.44
C ASN A 6 -10.30 16.90 7.72
N ASN A 7 -11.01 16.88 8.84
CA ASN A 7 -10.48 16.39 10.13
C ASN A 7 -10.23 14.86 10.15
N ASN A 8 -10.79 14.09 9.22
CA ASN A 8 -10.56 12.63 9.15
C ASN A 8 -9.39 12.24 8.26
N LEU A 9 -8.90 13.11 7.37
CA LEU A 9 -7.84 12.77 6.42
C LEU A 9 -6.51 12.53 7.12
N SER A 10 -6.04 13.47 7.94
CA SER A 10 -4.76 13.37 8.65
C SER A 10 -4.73 12.24 9.69
N ALA A 11 -5.90 11.84 10.21
CA ALA A 11 -6.01 10.67 11.10
C ALA A 11 -5.98 9.35 10.33
N SER A 12 -6.41 9.34 9.06
CA SER A 12 -6.53 8.13 8.25
C SER A 12 -5.31 7.90 7.36
N VAL A 13 -4.73 8.97 6.80
CA VAL A 13 -3.58 8.91 5.87
C VAL A 13 -2.46 9.81 6.38
N PRO A 14 -1.30 9.25 6.75
CA PRO A 14 -0.13 10.05 7.13
C PRO A 14 0.42 10.83 5.93
N VAL A 15 1.17 11.89 6.21
CA VAL A 15 1.94 12.59 5.17
C VAL A 15 3.09 11.70 4.72
N PHE A 16 3.19 11.44 3.42
CA PHE A 16 4.27 10.69 2.82
C PHE A 16 5.55 11.55 2.75
N THR A 17 6.64 11.02 3.28
CA THR A 17 7.94 11.72 3.42
C THR A 17 9.10 11.02 2.75
N ASP A 18 8.87 10.03 1.88
CA ASP A 18 9.81 9.14 1.19
C ASP A 18 10.08 7.76 1.82
N SER A 19 9.60 7.54 3.03
CA SER A 19 9.68 6.23 3.69
C SER A 19 8.32 5.55 3.71
N ASP A 20 8.33 4.21 3.74
CA ASP A 20 7.11 3.38 3.89
C ASP A 20 6.02 3.65 2.83
N PHE A 21 6.42 3.84 1.57
CA PHE A 21 5.48 4.11 0.47
C PHE A 21 4.35 3.08 0.42
N ARG A 22 4.64 1.80 0.64
CA ARG A 22 3.66 0.71 0.62
C ARG A 22 2.53 0.93 1.64
N VAL A 23 2.89 1.32 2.87
CA VAL A 23 1.91 1.59 3.94
C VAL A 23 1.10 2.83 3.60
N TRP A 24 1.76 3.87 3.09
CA TRP A 24 1.08 5.10 2.65
C TRP A 24 0.15 4.83 1.45
N GLU A 25 0.63 4.11 0.43
CA GLU A 25 -0.14 3.74 -0.76
C GLU A 25 -1.41 2.99 -0.39
N GLN A 26 -1.31 2.01 0.51
CA GLN A 26 -2.46 1.24 0.98
C GLN A 26 -3.47 2.15 1.68
N LYS A 27 -3.03 2.94 2.66
CA LYS A 27 -3.92 3.84 3.43
C LYS A 27 -4.58 4.89 2.54
N MET A 28 -3.82 5.50 1.63
CA MET A 28 -4.35 6.46 0.67
C MET A 28 -5.35 5.80 -0.28
N GLY A 29 -5.03 4.60 -0.79
CA GLY A 29 -5.92 3.84 -1.66
C GLY A 29 -7.23 3.49 -0.96
N ASP A 30 -7.18 3.02 0.29
CA ASP A 30 -8.36 2.67 1.07
C ASP A 30 -9.19 3.91 1.40
N TYR A 31 -8.55 5.04 1.71
CA TYR A 31 -9.23 6.32 1.91
C TYR A 31 -9.96 6.78 0.64
N LEU A 32 -9.27 6.81 -0.53
CA LEU A 32 -9.89 7.21 -1.80
C LEU A 32 -11.02 6.26 -2.22
N LYS A 33 -10.90 4.96 -1.97
CA LYS A 33 -11.99 3.99 -2.18
C LYS A 33 -13.21 4.29 -1.30
N SER A 34 -12.98 4.60 -0.02
CA SER A 34 -14.05 4.95 0.91
C SER A 34 -14.83 6.21 0.50
N GLN A 35 -14.18 7.11 -0.25
CA GLN A 35 -14.78 8.32 -0.82
C GLN A 35 -15.31 8.12 -2.26
N CYS A 36 -15.23 6.90 -2.82
CA CYS A 36 -15.58 6.60 -4.22
C CYS A 36 -14.75 7.37 -5.27
N LEU A 37 -13.54 7.80 -4.91
CA LEU A 37 -12.64 8.64 -5.73
C LEU A 37 -11.50 7.84 -6.38
N TRP A 38 -11.34 6.56 -6.02
CA TRP A 38 -10.21 5.73 -6.46
C TRP A 38 -10.05 5.61 -7.98
N CYS A 39 -11.16 5.58 -8.73
CA CYS A 39 -11.12 5.46 -10.19
C CYS A 39 -10.32 6.58 -10.86
N ILE A 40 -10.33 7.79 -10.30
CA ILE A 40 -9.63 8.97 -10.86
C ILE A 40 -8.11 8.79 -10.83
N THR A 41 -7.57 8.01 -9.90
CA THR A 41 -6.12 7.77 -9.77
C THR A 41 -5.62 6.61 -10.62
N THR A 42 -6.48 5.68 -11.01
CA THR A 42 -6.07 4.41 -11.62
C THR A 42 -6.20 4.33 -13.12
N GLY A 43 -6.84 5.33 -13.76
CA GLY A 43 -7.17 5.26 -15.19
C GLY A 43 -8.26 4.22 -15.53
N ALA A 44 -8.99 3.71 -14.52
CA ALA A 44 -10.08 2.76 -14.70
C ALA A 44 -11.28 3.39 -15.41
N PRO A 45 -12.28 2.62 -15.90
CA PRO A 45 -13.52 3.19 -16.41
C PRO A 45 -14.14 4.20 -15.43
N GLY A 46 -14.43 5.42 -15.91
CA GLY A 46 -14.85 6.55 -15.05
C GLY A 46 -13.73 7.48 -14.60
N SER A 47 -12.46 7.16 -14.88
CA SER A 47 -11.32 8.04 -14.60
C SER A 47 -11.21 9.21 -15.57
N THR A 48 -11.84 9.14 -16.72
CA THR A 48 -11.83 10.20 -17.74
C THR A 48 -13.05 11.10 -17.59
N ARG A 49 -12.84 12.37 -17.83
CA ARG A 49 -13.94 13.35 -17.86
C ARG A 49 -14.99 12.95 -18.90
N PRO A 50 -16.29 12.96 -18.58
CA PRO A 50 -17.35 12.66 -19.53
C PRO A 50 -17.27 13.57 -20.75
N VAL A 51 -17.40 12.99 -21.95
CA VAL A 51 -17.41 13.74 -23.22
C VAL A 51 -18.83 14.05 -23.62
N GLU A 52 -19.02 15.18 -24.29
CA GLU A 52 -20.28 15.59 -24.89
C GLU A 52 -20.62 14.70 -26.09
N ALA A 53 -21.86 14.30 -26.25
CA ALA A 53 -22.30 13.55 -27.41
C ALA A 53 -22.33 14.46 -28.70
N THR A 54 -22.55 15.76 -28.51
CA THR A 54 -22.48 16.75 -29.58
C THR A 54 -21.47 17.83 -29.19
N ALA A 55 -20.45 18.02 -30.01
CA ALA A 55 -19.41 19.00 -29.77
C ALA A 55 -19.95 20.40 -29.50
N ASN A 56 -19.53 21.02 -28.41
CA ASN A 56 -19.91 22.36 -27.94
C ASN A 56 -21.43 22.58 -27.67
N ALA A 57 -22.18 21.51 -27.49
CA ALA A 57 -23.61 21.58 -27.16
C ALA A 57 -23.99 20.50 -26.10
N PRO A 58 -23.41 20.56 -24.87
CA PRO A 58 -23.74 19.59 -23.86
C PRO A 58 -25.20 19.70 -23.43
N THR A 59 -25.84 18.57 -23.25
CA THR A 59 -27.14 18.52 -22.57
C THR A 59 -26.95 18.92 -21.08
N LEU A 60 -28.04 19.31 -20.42
CA LEU A 60 -28.00 19.66 -19.00
C LEU A 60 -27.45 18.52 -18.15
N ALA A 61 -27.77 17.27 -18.51
CA ALA A 61 -27.28 16.08 -17.82
C ALA A 61 -25.77 15.87 -18.04
N GLU A 62 -25.26 16.07 -19.24
CA GLU A 62 -23.82 15.97 -19.54
C GLU A 62 -23.04 17.07 -18.84
N ALA A 63 -23.52 18.31 -18.86
CA ALA A 63 -22.90 19.43 -18.15
C ALA A 63 -22.84 19.17 -16.63
N ALA A 64 -23.91 18.61 -16.04
CA ALA A 64 -23.93 18.23 -14.63
C ALA A 64 -22.94 17.09 -14.32
N ALA A 65 -22.83 16.08 -15.21
CA ALA A 65 -21.88 14.98 -15.07
C ALA A 65 -20.41 15.46 -15.18
N GLN A 66 -20.13 16.40 -16.08
CA GLN A 66 -18.81 17.02 -16.20
C GLN A 66 -18.45 17.82 -14.95
N ALA A 67 -19.37 18.66 -14.46
CA ALA A 67 -19.14 19.45 -13.24
C ALA A 67 -18.89 18.56 -12.02
N ALA A 68 -19.64 17.47 -11.86
CA ALA A 68 -19.43 16.52 -10.79
C ALA A 68 -18.08 15.79 -10.90
N TRP A 69 -17.66 15.49 -12.13
CA TRP A 69 -16.34 14.88 -12.35
C TRP A 69 -15.21 15.87 -12.03
N ASP A 70 -15.33 17.13 -12.47
CA ASP A 70 -14.36 18.19 -12.22
C ASP A 70 -14.21 18.44 -10.71
N GLU A 71 -15.30 18.47 -9.94
CA GLU A 71 -15.29 18.59 -8.47
C GLU A 71 -14.55 17.41 -7.82
N ASN A 72 -14.86 16.19 -8.23
CA ASN A 72 -14.20 14.98 -7.71
C ASN A 72 -12.70 14.97 -8.06
N TYR A 73 -12.33 15.43 -9.24
CA TYR A 73 -10.94 15.51 -9.69
C TYR A 73 -10.13 16.49 -8.83
N GLU A 74 -10.66 17.71 -8.61
CA GLU A 74 -10.05 18.70 -7.74
C GLU A 74 -9.92 18.19 -6.30
N GLN A 75 -10.94 17.47 -5.81
CA GLN A 75 -10.90 16.85 -4.49
C GLN A 75 -9.77 15.84 -4.38
N VAL A 76 -9.58 14.95 -5.37
CA VAL A 76 -8.48 13.97 -5.38
C VAL A 76 -7.13 14.66 -5.39
N GLN A 77 -6.97 15.70 -6.22
CA GLN A 77 -5.71 16.47 -6.26
C GLN A 77 -5.40 17.09 -4.89
N GLY A 78 -6.39 17.69 -4.24
CA GLY A 78 -6.25 18.29 -2.92
C GLY A 78 -5.89 17.26 -1.85
N ILE A 79 -6.54 16.08 -1.87
CA ILE A 79 -6.26 14.98 -0.94
C ILE A 79 -4.82 14.48 -1.11
N ILE A 80 -4.42 14.11 -2.33
CA ILE A 80 -3.06 13.59 -2.60
C ILE A 80 -2.02 14.66 -2.24
N GLY A 81 -2.23 15.90 -2.70
CA GLY A 81 -1.30 17.01 -2.44
C GLY A 81 -1.11 17.32 -0.94
N SER A 82 -2.17 17.21 -0.13
CA SER A 82 -2.08 17.42 1.32
C SER A 82 -1.42 16.27 2.08
N CYS A 83 -1.35 15.09 1.49
CA CYS A 83 -0.73 13.89 2.08
C CYS A 83 0.66 13.56 1.50
N ILE A 84 1.29 14.50 0.79
CA ILE A 84 2.66 14.39 0.26
C ILE A 84 3.49 15.53 0.86
N SER A 85 4.73 15.22 1.29
CA SER A 85 5.64 16.25 1.80
C SER A 85 6.08 17.19 0.68
N GLN A 86 6.41 18.40 1.03
CA GLN A 86 6.86 19.43 0.08
C GLN A 86 8.13 19.02 -0.68
N THR A 87 8.97 18.16 -0.09
CA THR A 87 10.19 17.64 -0.75
C THR A 87 9.87 16.74 -1.93
N LEU A 88 8.66 16.17 -1.99
CA LEU A 88 8.20 15.26 -3.04
C LEU A 88 7.36 15.95 -4.12
N CYS A 89 7.18 17.27 -4.05
CA CYS A 89 6.47 18.04 -5.08
C CYS A 89 6.96 17.80 -6.53
N PRO A 90 8.26 17.52 -6.80
CA PRO A 90 8.71 17.17 -8.15
C PRO A 90 8.05 15.93 -8.75
N HIS A 91 7.47 15.04 -7.93
CA HIS A 91 6.74 13.86 -8.38
C HIS A 91 5.26 14.12 -8.69
N ILE A 92 4.76 15.32 -8.39
CA ILE A 92 3.39 15.71 -8.73
C ILE A 92 3.32 15.91 -10.24
N GLY A 93 2.50 15.09 -10.90
CA GLY A 93 2.24 15.18 -12.34
C GLY A 93 1.13 16.17 -12.67
N THR A 94 0.86 16.33 -13.95
CA THR A 94 -0.22 17.20 -14.45
C THR A 94 -1.61 16.62 -14.22
N THR A 95 -1.69 15.31 -13.96
CA THR A 95 -2.95 14.62 -13.64
C THR A 95 -2.81 13.79 -12.37
N CYS A 96 -3.95 13.48 -11.72
CA CYS A 96 -3.99 12.59 -10.55
C CYS A 96 -3.38 11.22 -10.86
N ALA A 97 -3.73 10.63 -12.01
CA ALA A 97 -3.20 9.35 -12.46
C ALA A 97 -1.68 9.40 -12.72
N GLN A 98 -1.19 10.50 -13.29
CA GLN A 98 0.24 10.69 -13.50
C GLN A 98 0.99 10.87 -12.17
N THR A 99 0.44 11.65 -11.24
CA THR A 99 1.00 11.80 -9.89
C THR A 99 1.12 10.44 -9.21
N TRP A 100 0.06 9.62 -9.26
CA TRP A 100 0.05 8.28 -8.69
C TRP A 100 1.11 7.38 -9.34
N THR A 101 1.22 7.41 -10.67
CA THR A 101 2.23 6.65 -11.41
C THR A 101 3.65 7.10 -11.08
N ASN A 102 3.91 8.41 -10.99
CA ASN A 102 5.22 8.95 -10.64
C ASN A 102 5.66 8.52 -9.23
N LEU A 103 4.74 8.60 -8.25
CA LEU A 103 5.02 8.16 -6.88
C LEU A 103 5.29 6.65 -6.83
N ARG A 104 4.50 5.85 -7.53
CA ARG A 104 4.69 4.40 -7.64
C ARG A 104 6.03 4.06 -8.30
N THR A 105 6.41 4.75 -9.35
CA THR A 105 7.67 4.53 -10.05
C THR A 105 8.87 4.95 -9.20
N GLY A 106 8.74 6.07 -8.48
CA GLY A 106 9.83 6.59 -7.65
C GLY A 106 10.02 5.83 -6.33
N PHE A 107 8.93 5.35 -5.73
CA PHE A 107 8.93 4.83 -4.35
C PHE A 107 8.28 3.45 -4.20
N GLY A 108 7.58 2.95 -5.23
CA GLY A 108 6.86 1.68 -5.17
C GLY A 108 7.76 0.45 -5.31
N THR A 109 8.97 0.62 -5.84
CA THR A 109 9.96 -0.45 -5.88
C THR A 109 10.81 -0.35 -4.62
N PRO A 110 10.82 -1.37 -3.75
CA PRO A 110 11.61 -1.32 -2.53
C PRO A 110 13.10 -1.21 -2.87
N GLY A 111 13.81 -0.37 -2.14
CA GLY A 111 15.26 -0.27 -2.24
C GLY A 111 15.93 -1.56 -1.73
N VAL A 112 17.15 -1.82 -2.16
CA VAL A 112 17.95 -2.98 -1.71
C VAL A 112 18.07 -2.99 -0.17
N SER A 113 18.17 -1.83 0.46
CA SER A 113 18.24 -1.70 1.92
C SER A 113 16.94 -2.10 2.61
N GLU A 114 15.79 -1.80 2.03
CA GLU A 114 14.48 -2.20 2.57
C GLU A 114 14.29 -3.72 2.47
N ILE A 115 14.61 -4.29 1.30
CA ILE A 115 14.61 -5.75 1.10
C ILE A 115 15.55 -6.44 2.10
N ALA A 116 16.76 -5.90 2.29
CA ALA A 116 17.73 -6.46 3.24
C ALA A 116 17.24 -6.37 4.69
N MET A 117 16.58 -5.28 5.08
CA MET A 117 16.02 -5.09 6.41
C MET A 117 14.86 -6.05 6.67
N ASP A 118 13.97 -6.26 5.70
CA ASP A 118 12.86 -7.20 5.83
C ASP A 118 13.35 -8.65 5.83
N MET A 119 14.38 -8.97 5.05
CA MET A 119 15.06 -10.26 5.11
C MET A 119 15.69 -10.47 6.49
N TYR A 120 16.38 -9.48 7.02
CA TYR A 120 16.95 -9.54 8.38
C TYR A 120 15.84 -9.73 9.42
N THR A 121 14.73 -9.01 9.27
CA THR A 121 13.58 -9.11 10.16
C THR A 121 13.01 -10.52 10.19
N VAL A 122 12.74 -11.14 9.03
CA VAL A 122 12.17 -12.49 8.97
C VAL A 122 13.13 -13.54 9.54
N CYS A 123 14.44 -13.38 9.31
CA CYS A 123 15.45 -14.29 9.84
C CYS A 123 15.62 -14.21 11.36
N LEU A 124 15.34 -13.04 11.96
CA LEU A 124 15.47 -12.82 13.40
C LEU A 124 14.17 -12.94 14.19
N MET A 125 13.02 -13.08 13.49
CA MET A 125 11.75 -13.29 14.19
C MET A 125 11.84 -14.47 15.16
N LYS A 126 11.19 -14.30 16.32
CA LYS A 126 11.08 -15.34 17.35
C LYS A 126 9.61 -15.60 17.66
N LEU A 127 9.23 -16.86 17.62
CA LEU A 127 7.91 -17.32 18.02
C LEU A 127 7.96 -17.67 19.52
N LEU A 128 7.36 -16.78 20.34
CA LEU A 128 7.37 -16.94 21.80
C LEU A 128 6.29 -17.94 22.22
N ALA A 129 6.65 -18.86 23.12
CA ALA A 129 5.69 -19.83 23.70
C ALA A 129 4.70 -19.18 24.68
N THR A 130 4.91 -17.91 25.06
CA THR A 130 4.11 -17.21 26.06
C THR A 130 2.79 -16.64 25.54
N HIS A 131 2.61 -16.59 24.23
CA HIS A 131 1.38 -16.12 23.58
C HIS A 131 1.04 -16.96 22.34
N ASN A 132 -0.14 -16.73 21.76
CA ASN A 132 -0.55 -17.40 20.53
C ASN A 132 0.43 -17.07 19.38
N PRO A 133 1.16 -18.03 18.80
CA PRO A 133 2.14 -17.79 17.76
C PRO A 133 1.51 -17.48 16.38
N HIS A 134 0.21 -17.65 16.22
CA HIS A 134 -0.48 -17.54 14.94
C HIS A 134 -0.30 -16.16 14.26
N PRO A 135 -0.47 -15.02 14.94
CA PRO A 135 -0.24 -13.71 14.32
C PRO A 135 1.21 -13.51 13.85
N ASP A 136 2.19 -14.03 14.61
CA ASP A 136 3.60 -13.92 14.24
C ASP A 136 3.92 -14.81 13.03
N MET A 137 3.31 -16.00 12.94
CA MET A 137 3.44 -16.88 11.78
C MET A 137 2.83 -16.26 10.53
N GLU A 138 1.65 -15.63 10.65
CA GLU A 138 1.02 -14.89 9.54
C GLU A 138 1.91 -13.74 9.08
N ARG A 139 2.47 -12.96 10.02
CA ARG A 139 3.41 -11.89 9.70
C ARG A 139 4.66 -12.41 8.99
N MET A 140 5.21 -13.54 9.44
CA MET A 140 6.36 -14.19 8.80
C MET A 140 6.02 -14.63 7.36
N ASN A 141 4.86 -15.23 7.14
CA ASN A 141 4.40 -15.61 5.80
C ASN A 141 4.21 -14.40 4.89
N MET A 142 3.61 -13.32 5.39
CA MET A 142 3.46 -12.07 4.64
C MET A 142 4.82 -11.50 4.23
N LEU A 143 5.84 -11.54 5.10
CA LEU A 143 7.19 -11.11 4.76
C LEU A 143 7.84 -12.01 3.70
N PHE A 144 7.68 -13.33 3.77
CA PHE A 144 8.16 -14.23 2.73
C PHE A 144 7.52 -13.95 1.36
N GLU A 145 6.20 -13.79 1.32
CA GLU A 145 5.49 -13.48 0.08
C GLU A 145 5.93 -12.13 -0.50
N TRP A 146 6.10 -11.13 0.34
CA TRP A 146 6.58 -9.82 -0.08
C TRP A 146 8.03 -9.87 -0.60
N LEU A 147 8.94 -10.52 0.12
CA LEU A 147 10.33 -10.72 -0.32
C LEU A 147 10.39 -11.48 -1.64
N ASN A 148 9.56 -12.51 -1.78
CA ASN A 148 9.47 -13.30 -3.02
C ASN A 148 8.99 -12.44 -4.20
N ALA A 149 7.97 -11.60 -4.01
CA ALA A 149 7.46 -10.66 -5.00
C ALA A 149 8.52 -9.62 -5.43
N ASN A 150 9.54 -9.36 -4.59
CA ASN A 150 10.63 -8.42 -4.85
C ASN A 150 11.97 -9.11 -5.21
N GLY A 151 11.90 -10.36 -5.69
CA GLY A 151 13.04 -11.07 -6.26
C GLY A 151 13.88 -11.88 -5.27
N MET A 152 13.53 -11.88 -3.98
CA MET A 152 14.17 -12.70 -2.94
C MET A 152 13.40 -14.00 -2.74
N THR A 153 13.68 -15.00 -3.57
CA THR A 153 12.99 -16.30 -3.50
C THR A 153 13.59 -17.20 -2.42
N PHE A 154 12.73 -17.78 -1.59
CA PHE A 154 13.09 -18.78 -0.59
C PHE A 154 12.53 -20.14 -0.99
N SER A 155 13.39 -21.16 -0.99
CA SER A 155 12.92 -22.55 -1.09
C SER A 155 12.18 -22.96 0.19
N ASP A 156 11.35 -23.99 0.11
CA ASP A 156 10.63 -24.53 1.28
C ASP A 156 11.62 -24.97 2.40
N ALA A 157 12.77 -25.51 2.02
CA ALA A 157 13.83 -25.86 2.97
C ALA A 157 14.37 -24.63 3.71
N GLN A 158 14.59 -23.51 3.01
CA GLN A 158 15.07 -22.26 3.63
C GLN A 158 13.99 -21.67 4.55
N ARG A 159 12.73 -21.64 4.12
CA ARG A 159 11.59 -21.21 4.96
C ARG A 159 11.48 -22.07 6.20
N GLY A 160 11.61 -23.41 6.05
CA GLY A 160 11.62 -24.35 7.16
C GLY A 160 12.76 -24.12 8.16
N LEU A 161 13.98 -23.82 7.69
CA LEU A 161 15.11 -23.49 8.53
C LEU A 161 14.92 -22.18 9.30
N ILE A 162 14.38 -21.15 8.68
CA ILE A 162 14.07 -19.87 9.33
C ILE A 162 12.99 -20.08 10.40
N LEU A 163 11.94 -20.81 10.09
CA LEU A 163 10.87 -21.15 11.02
C LEU A 163 11.43 -21.96 12.20
N LEU A 164 12.25 -22.97 11.93
CA LEU A 164 12.91 -23.75 12.97
C LEU A 164 13.76 -22.88 13.89
N ASN A 165 14.55 -21.93 13.33
CA ASN A 165 15.31 -20.98 14.13
C ASN A 165 14.41 -20.04 14.96
N ALA A 166 13.23 -19.69 14.46
CA ALA A 166 12.27 -18.87 15.19
C ALA A 166 11.72 -19.60 16.44
N ILE A 167 11.63 -20.93 16.38
CA ILE A 167 11.05 -21.79 17.44
C ILE A 167 12.10 -22.30 18.43
N LEU A 168 13.35 -22.52 17.96
CA LEU A 168 14.35 -23.34 18.67
C LEU A 168 14.69 -22.91 20.11
N LYS A 169 14.53 -21.63 20.44
CA LYS A 169 14.94 -21.18 21.80
C LYS A 169 13.94 -21.54 22.90
N GLU A 170 12.65 -21.56 22.56
CA GLU A 170 11.57 -21.76 23.55
C GLU A 170 10.89 -23.13 23.43
N TRP A 171 11.00 -23.73 22.25
CA TRP A 171 10.41 -25.02 21.89
C TRP A 171 11.47 -26.12 21.71
N ALA A 172 12.68 -25.93 22.23
CA ALA A 172 13.80 -26.87 22.06
C ALA A 172 13.43 -28.29 22.44
N THR A 173 12.62 -28.45 23.48
CA THR A 173 12.14 -29.78 23.95
C THR A 173 11.20 -30.42 22.91
N VAL A 174 10.30 -29.62 22.27
CA VAL A 174 9.37 -30.11 21.24
C VAL A 174 10.15 -30.49 19.99
N ALA A 175 11.13 -29.65 19.60
CA ALA A 175 11.97 -29.90 18.42
C ALA A 175 12.86 -31.18 18.65
N GLN A 176 13.35 -31.42 19.86
CA GLN A 176 14.07 -32.64 20.22
C GLN A 176 13.18 -33.89 20.12
N ILE A 177 11.97 -33.82 20.64
CA ILE A 177 11.02 -34.96 20.57
C ILE A 177 10.71 -35.29 19.09
N TYR A 178 10.51 -34.27 18.25
CA TYR A 178 10.24 -34.46 16.84
C TYR A 178 11.41 -35.03 16.04
N SER A 179 12.65 -34.64 16.40
CA SER A 179 13.86 -35.16 15.75
C SER A 179 14.23 -36.58 16.19
N GLN A 180 13.70 -37.05 17.30
CA GLN A 180 13.92 -38.41 17.79
C GLN A 180 12.83 -39.41 17.35
N SER A 181 11.73 -38.93 16.77
CA SER A 181 10.62 -39.76 16.32
C SER A 181 10.64 -40.10 14.80
N ASN A 182 11.65 -39.64 14.08
CA ASN A 182 12.01 -40.03 12.73
C ASN A 182 13.37 -40.72 12.69
#